data_5ac22275feb07fad19805101de485663
#
_entry.id   5ac22275feb07fad19805101de485663
#
_cell.length_a   1.000
_cell.length_b   1.000
_cell.length_c   1.000
_cell.angle_alpha   90.00
_cell.angle_beta   90.00
_cell.angle_gamma   90.00
#
_symmetry.space_group_name_H-M   'P 1'
#
loop_
_entity.id
_entity.type
_entity.pdbx_description
1 polymer ?
#
loop_
_entity_poly.entity_id
_entity_poly.type
_entity_poly.pdbx_seq_one_letter_code
_entity_poly.pdbx_strand_id
1 'polypeptide(L)'
;MNKSKIKYRLAEDKLMLWSICLLAAMTAVPLFAILGEVLLRGYDQLSWSFFTEPTPTAYKAMKAIAAGEPIPGGIANGIVGTMIMLGMAVVVAVPLGILCGAFLAENSKSRFAQFVSYLTDLLQGTPSVIIGIITYIWVVVPMKGYSAIAGSVALCIMMLPLIIRSTEETLKILPASLKEAGLALGGNKARVMMKVQLPAAFGGIFTGVLLAISRVIGETAPLMFTALGCSLIRFSIDKPISAVPLLIWEFFNDPNLQELIWGASLFLLLFVLTLNLLSKYLAKKWNQ
;
A
#
# COMPACT_ATOMS: atom_id res chain seq x y z
N MET A 1 -14.89 24.74 48.06
CA MET A 1 -13.92 24.38 46.98
C MET A 1 -13.08 25.61 46.69
N ASN A 2 -11.77 25.58 46.88
CA ASN A 2 -10.94 26.79 46.90
C ASN A 2 -10.77 27.35 45.47
N LYS A 3 -11.26 28.56 45.18
CA LYS A 3 -11.24 29.23 43.87
C LYS A 3 -9.85 29.34 43.26
N SER A 4 -8.77 29.40 44.09
CA SER A 4 -7.40 29.42 43.61
C SER A 4 -6.94 28.09 43.04
N LYS A 5 -7.36 26.94 43.60
CA LYS A 5 -7.05 25.61 43.06
C LYS A 5 -7.72 25.34 41.74
N ILE A 6 -8.91 25.91 41.53
CA ILE A 6 -9.63 25.77 40.26
C ILE A 6 -8.94 26.60 39.13
N LYS A 7 -8.49 27.82 39.45
CA LYS A 7 -7.76 28.64 38.50
C LYS A 7 -6.40 28.02 38.12
N TYR A 8 -5.71 27.40 39.07
CA TYR A 8 -4.43 26.71 38.81
C TYR A 8 -4.63 25.50 37.90
N ARG A 9 -5.61 24.65 38.16
CA ARG A 9 -5.96 23.50 37.31
C ARG A 9 -6.38 23.93 35.90
N LEU A 10 -7.17 25.01 35.75
CA LEU A 10 -7.53 25.57 34.48
C LEU A 10 -6.32 26.13 33.69
N ALA A 11 -5.32 26.66 34.39
CA ALA A 11 -4.08 27.12 33.77
C ALA A 11 -3.23 25.92 33.28
N GLU A 12 -3.11 24.89 34.13
CA GLU A 12 -2.44 23.63 33.75
C GLU A 12 -3.10 22.95 32.54
N ASP A 13 -4.45 22.85 32.50
CA ASP A 13 -5.19 22.28 31.36
C ASP A 13 -4.95 23.09 30.10
N LYS A 14 -4.94 24.42 30.18
CA LYS A 14 -4.63 25.26 29.02
C LYS A 14 -3.19 25.08 28.55
N LEU A 15 -2.23 25.03 29.48
CA LEU A 15 -0.82 24.80 29.14
C LEU A 15 -0.63 23.45 28.48
N MET A 16 -1.28 22.41 29.00
CA MET A 16 -1.25 21.06 28.40
C MET A 16 -1.87 21.03 27.01
N LEU A 17 -3.01 21.70 26.83
CA LEU A 17 -3.67 21.82 25.51
C LEU A 17 -2.77 22.55 24.50
N TRP A 18 -2.13 23.66 24.91
CA TRP A 18 -1.18 24.37 24.06
C TRP A 18 0.06 23.52 23.72
N SER A 19 0.57 22.75 24.66
CA SER A 19 1.69 21.82 24.44
C SER A 19 1.31 20.74 23.41
N ILE A 20 0.12 20.15 23.52
CA ILE A 20 -0.39 19.16 22.56
C ILE A 20 -0.57 19.78 21.17
N CYS A 21 -1.17 20.98 21.10
CA CYS A 21 -1.32 21.69 19.83
C CYS A 21 0.02 22.05 19.17
N LEU A 22 1.00 22.47 19.98
CA LEU A 22 2.35 22.76 19.49
C LEU A 22 3.03 21.50 18.93
N LEU A 23 2.98 20.38 19.68
CA LEU A 23 3.53 19.11 19.21
C LEU A 23 2.85 18.64 17.94
N ALA A 24 1.52 18.74 17.86
CA ALA A 24 0.78 18.40 16.65
C ALA A 24 1.18 19.30 15.46
N ALA A 25 1.35 20.59 15.69
CA ALA A 25 1.83 21.52 14.65
C ALA A 25 3.26 21.18 14.21
N MET A 26 4.16 20.89 15.15
CA MET A 26 5.54 20.51 14.83
C MET A 26 5.63 19.23 13.98
N THR A 27 4.72 18.27 14.15
CA THR A 27 4.67 17.08 13.30
C THR A 27 4.00 17.35 11.95
N ALA A 28 3.06 18.26 11.89
CA ALA A 28 2.34 18.61 10.67
C ALA A 28 3.16 19.49 9.69
N VAL A 29 3.97 20.41 10.22
CA VAL A 29 4.77 21.36 9.40
C VAL A 29 5.70 20.64 8.40
N PRO A 30 6.54 19.66 8.77
CA PRO A 30 7.39 18.96 7.82
C PRO A 30 6.58 18.22 6.75
N LEU A 31 5.44 17.63 7.13
CA LEU A 31 4.55 16.95 6.19
C LEU A 31 4.01 17.91 5.14
N PHE A 32 3.47 19.06 5.55
CA PHE A 32 2.97 20.05 4.60
C PHE A 32 4.08 20.69 3.76
N ALA A 33 5.28 20.86 4.32
CA ALA A 33 6.43 21.35 3.57
C ALA A 33 6.82 20.37 2.45
N ILE A 34 6.94 19.08 2.74
CA ILE A 34 7.24 18.03 1.74
C ILE A 34 6.13 17.96 0.68
N LEU A 35 4.86 17.94 1.10
CA LEU A 35 3.73 17.91 0.16
C LEU A 35 3.72 19.15 -0.74
N GLY A 36 3.99 20.33 -0.18
CA GLY A 36 4.10 21.57 -0.94
C GLY A 36 5.21 21.52 -1.98
N GLU A 37 6.40 21.05 -1.61
CA GLU A 37 7.53 20.91 -2.51
C GLU A 37 7.24 19.90 -3.65
N VAL A 38 6.65 18.75 -3.31
CA VAL A 38 6.25 17.74 -4.31
C VAL A 38 5.20 18.29 -5.27
N LEU A 39 4.23 19.08 -4.79
CA LEU A 39 3.21 19.69 -5.65
C LEU A 39 3.81 20.76 -6.55
N LEU A 40 4.63 21.67 -6.02
CA LEU A 40 5.19 22.79 -6.77
C LEU A 40 6.18 22.32 -7.84
N ARG A 41 7.14 21.48 -7.49
CA ARG A 41 8.15 20.99 -8.44
C ARG A 41 7.65 19.85 -9.32
N GLY A 42 6.74 19.02 -8.80
CA GLY A 42 6.20 17.89 -9.55
C GLY A 42 5.25 18.31 -10.65
N TYR A 43 4.49 19.42 -10.46
CA TYR A 43 3.52 19.88 -11.46
C TYR A 43 4.18 20.23 -12.80
N ASP A 44 5.33 20.89 -12.78
CA ASP A 44 6.05 21.31 -13.98
C ASP A 44 6.58 20.12 -14.81
N GLN A 45 6.69 18.94 -14.19
CA GLN A 45 7.16 17.71 -14.82
C GLN A 45 6.04 16.91 -15.49
N LEU A 46 4.76 17.18 -15.16
CA LEU A 46 3.63 16.41 -15.67
C LEU A 46 3.32 16.77 -17.13
N SER A 47 4.03 16.13 -18.06
CA SER A 47 3.78 16.18 -19.50
C SER A 47 3.21 14.86 -20.01
N TRP A 48 2.65 14.83 -21.21
CA TRP A 48 2.16 13.57 -21.81
C TRP A 48 3.30 12.57 -22.01
N SER A 49 4.49 13.04 -22.43
CA SER A 49 5.69 12.24 -22.57
C SER A 49 6.12 11.58 -21.26
N PHE A 50 5.96 12.29 -20.13
CA PHE A 50 6.28 11.76 -18.80
C PHE A 50 5.52 10.46 -18.46
N PHE A 51 4.28 10.31 -18.95
CA PHE A 51 3.46 9.10 -18.71
C PHE A 51 3.62 8.01 -19.77
N THR A 52 4.09 8.36 -20.96
CA THR A 52 4.13 7.44 -22.11
C THR A 52 5.52 6.96 -22.48
N GLU A 53 6.55 7.72 -22.11
CA GLU A 53 7.92 7.36 -22.40
C GLU A 53 8.60 6.64 -21.24
N PRO A 54 9.54 5.72 -21.53
CA PRO A 54 10.32 5.05 -20.49
C PRO A 54 11.35 6.00 -19.87
N THR A 55 11.95 5.56 -18.78
CA THR A 55 13.04 6.27 -18.11
C THR A 55 14.20 6.55 -19.08
N PRO A 56 14.67 7.80 -19.18
CA PRO A 56 15.77 8.15 -20.04
C PRO A 56 17.08 7.52 -19.54
N THR A 57 18.00 7.26 -20.45
CA THR A 57 19.37 6.88 -20.07
C THR A 57 20.09 8.08 -19.48
N ALA A 58 21.00 7.85 -18.52
CA ALA A 58 21.84 8.91 -17.92
C ALA A 58 22.53 9.79 -18.97
N TYR A 59 22.96 9.20 -20.10
CA TYR A 59 23.57 9.94 -21.22
C TYR A 59 22.58 10.93 -21.87
N LYS A 60 21.34 10.52 -22.11
CA LYS A 60 20.32 11.42 -22.70
C LYS A 60 19.96 12.55 -21.73
N ALA A 61 19.84 12.25 -20.44
CA ALA A 61 19.58 13.24 -19.41
C ALA A 61 20.73 14.25 -19.31
N MET A 62 21.99 13.79 -19.26
CA MET A 62 23.15 14.64 -19.19
C MET A 62 23.23 15.57 -20.43
N LYS A 63 22.94 15.05 -21.63
CA LYS A 63 22.93 15.85 -22.86
C LYS A 63 21.87 16.95 -22.85
N ALA A 64 20.66 16.64 -22.35
CA ALA A 64 19.58 17.61 -22.21
C ALA A 64 19.95 18.73 -21.22
N ILE A 65 20.48 18.34 -20.04
CA ILE A 65 20.95 19.29 -19.02
C ILE A 65 22.05 20.23 -19.60
N ALA A 66 23.02 19.67 -20.34
CA ALA A 66 24.06 20.46 -20.96
C ALA A 66 23.55 21.43 -22.05
N ALA A 67 22.42 21.09 -22.69
CA ALA A 67 21.74 21.95 -23.66
C ALA A 67 20.77 22.95 -23.01
N GLY A 68 20.52 22.88 -21.71
CA GLY A 68 19.49 23.69 -21.01
C GLY A 68 18.09 23.30 -21.37
N GLU A 69 17.85 22.05 -21.85
CA GLU A 69 16.56 21.52 -22.24
C GLU A 69 15.97 20.64 -21.12
N PRO A 70 14.63 20.50 -21.05
CA PRO A 70 13.99 19.58 -20.13
C PRO A 70 14.47 18.14 -20.33
N ILE A 71 14.60 17.36 -19.25
CA ILE A 71 15.03 15.96 -19.34
C ILE A 71 13.97 15.17 -20.11
N PRO A 72 14.31 14.55 -21.26
CA PRO A 72 13.37 13.78 -22.05
C PRO A 72 13.05 12.42 -21.38
N GLY A 73 11.87 11.88 -21.64
CA GLY A 73 11.43 10.58 -21.11
C GLY A 73 10.51 10.73 -19.91
N GLY A 74 10.23 9.63 -19.23
CA GLY A 74 9.26 9.60 -18.16
C GLY A 74 9.33 8.35 -17.27
N ILE A 75 8.17 7.92 -16.79
CA ILE A 75 8.03 6.81 -15.84
C ILE A 75 7.14 5.66 -16.34
N ALA A 76 6.88 5.58 -17.64
CA ALA A 76 5.97 4.57 -18.21
C ALA A 76 6.36 3.13 -17.85
N ASN A 77 7.67 2.83 -17.86
CA ASN A 77 8.19 1.52 -17.44
C ASN A 77 7.85 1.20 -15.98
N GLY A 78 7.93 2.19 -15.08
CA GLY A 78 7.53 2.04 -13.67
C GLY A 78 6.03 1.86 -13.50
N ILE A 79 5.21 2.61 -14.24
CA ILE A 79 3.74 2.48 -14.21
C ILE A 79 3.33 1.07 -14.66
N VAL A 80 3.81 0.63 -15.82
CA VAL A 80 3.50 -0.70 -16.37
C VAL A 80 3.94 -1.79 -15.39
N GLY A 81 5.15 -1.70 -14.86
CA GLY A 81 5.64 -2.73 -13.95
C GLY A 81 4.90 -2.74 -12.61
N THR A 82 4.56 -1.58 -12.06
CA THR A 82 3.72 -1.50 -10.85
C THR A 82 2.37 -2.19 -11.10
N MET A 83 1.71 -1.91 -12.23
CA MET A 83 0.41 -2.53 -12.56
C MET A 83 0.51 -4.04 -12.71
N ILE A 84 1.54 -4.55 -13.39
CA ILE A 84 1.76 -5.99 -13.58
C ILE A 84 2.01 -6.68 -12.24
N MET A 85 2.97 -6.20 -11.44
CA MET A 85 3.32 -6.81 -10.17
C MET A 85 2.17 -6.75 -9.17
N LEU A 86 1.50 -5.59 -9.07
CA LEU A 86 0.35 -5.41 -8.21
C LEU A 86 -0.83 -6.29 -8.64
N GLY A 87 -1.13 -6.34 -9.94
CA GLY A 87 -2.20 -7.17 -10.48
C GLY A 87 -2.03 -8.65 -10.13
N MET A 88 -0.81 -9.19 -10.33
CA MET A 88 -0.49 -10.57 -9.94
C MET A 88 -0.60 -10.78 -8.43
N ALA A 89 -0.10 -9.83 -7.62
CA ALA A 89 -0.18 -9.92 -6.16
C ALA A 89 -1.64 -9.92 -5.67
N VAL A 90 -2.49 -9.04 -6.22
CA VAL A 90 -3.92 -8.92 -5.88
C VAL A 90 -4.68 -10.20 -6.20
N VAL A 91 -4.47 -10.79 -7.38
CA VAL A 91 -5.14 -12.03 -7.81
C VAL A 91 -4.91 -13.18 -6.80
N VAL A 92 -3.75 -13.21 -6.15
CA VAL A 92 -3.41 -14.25 -5.17
C VAL A 92 -3.76 -13.82 -3.75
N ALA A 93 -3.36 -12.60 -3.33
CA ALA A 93 -3.50 -12.13 -1.96
C ALA A 93 -4.97 -11.93 -1.54
N VAL A 94 -5.82 -11.43 -2.44
CA VAL A 94 -7.21 -11.12 -2.09
C VAL A 94 -8.02 -12.38 -1.77
N PRO A 95 -8.08 -13.40 -2.64
CA PRO A 95 -8.82 -14.63 -2.31
C PRO A 95 -8.28 -15.33 -1.05
N LEU A 96 -6.94 -15.48 -0.94
CA LEU A 96 -6.32 -16.13 0.20
C LEU A 96 -6.55 -15.34 1.50
N GLY A 97 -6.41 -14.02 1.45
CA GLY A 97 -6.61 -13.16 2.62
C GLY A 97 -8.05 -13.16 3.11
N ILE A 98 -9.04 -13.11 2.20
CA ILE A 98 -10.46 -13.19 2.55
C ILE A 98 -10.81 -14.56 3.13
N LEU A 99 -10.36 -15.65 2.51
CA LEU A 99 -10.63 -17.01 3.03
C LEU A 99 -9.99 -17.22 4.41
N CYS A 100 -8.75 -16.79 4.59
CA CYS A 100 -8.06 -16.88 5.87
C CYS A 100 -8.74 -16.01 6.94
N GLY A 101 -9.09 -14.76 6.63
CA GLY A 101 -9.79 -13.87 7.56
C GLY A 101 -11.18 -14.40 7.95
N ALA A 102 -11.92 -14.97 6.98
CA ALA A 102 -13.20 -15.64 7.26
C ALA A 102 -13.03 -16.86 8.16
N PHE A 103 -11.97 -17.65 7.94
CA PHE A 103 -11.63 -18.78 8.81
C PHE A 103 -11.32 -18.33 10.25
N LEU A 104 -10.54 -17.26 10.43
CA LEU A 104 -10.20 -16.69 11.73
C LEU A 104 -11.44 -16.13 12.46
N ALA A 105 -12.32 -15.46 11.73
CA ALA A 105 -13.58 -14.93 12.30
C ALA A 105 -14.50 -16.05 12.83
N GLU A 106 -14.61 -17.16 12.07
CA GLU A 106 -15.50 -18.29 12.43
C GLU A 106 -14.91 -19.17 13.54
N ASN A 107 -13.59 -19.36 13.58
CA ASN A 107 -12.92 -20.35 14.41
C ASN A 107 -11.97 -19.72 15.45
N SER A 108 -12.25 -18.52 15.95
CA SER A 108 -11.36 -17.75 16.83
C SER A 108 -10.87 -18.49 18.09
N LYS A 109 -11.63 -19.51 18.58
CA LYS A 109 -11.27 -20.33 19.73
C LYS A 109 -10.38 -21.55 19.40
N SER A 110 -10.18 -21.86 18.11
CA SER A 110 -9.35 -22.99 17.67
C SER A 110 -7.87 -22.67 17.85
N ARG A 111 -7.08 -23.63 18.35
CA ARG A 111 -5.62 -23.50 18.48
C ARG A 111 -4.94 -23.20 17.15
N PHE A 112 -5.43 -23.81 16.06
CA PHE A 112 -4.91 -23.56 14.72
C PHE A 112 -5.21 -22.12 14.26
N ALA A 113 -6.43 -21.62 14.50
CA ALA A 113 -6.76 -20.24 14.19
C ALA A 113 -5.90 -19.23 14.98
N GLN A 114 -5.67 -19.52 16.28
CA GLN A 114 -4.77 -18.69 17.10
C GLN A 114 -3.35 -18.68 16.53
N PHE A 115 -2.81 -19.83 16.14
CA PHE A 115 -1.49 -19.93 15.51
C PHE A 115 -1.40 -19.11 14.21
N VAL A 116 -2.39 -19.23 13.31
CA VAL A 116 -2.46 -18.43 12.08
C VAL A 116 -2.60 -16.93 12.40
N SER A 117 -3.38 -16.57 13.41
CA SER A 117 -3.49 -15.19 13.88
C SER A 117 -2.14 -14.62 14.34
N TYR A 118 -1.36 -15.37 15.14
CA TYR A 118 -0.02 -14.96 15.55
C TYR A 118 0.94 -14.81 14.36
N LEU A 119 0.89 -15.73 13.38
CA LEU A 119 1.71 -15.60 12.17
C LEU A 119 1.32 -14.33 11.38
N THR A 120 0.04 -14.01 11.30
CA THR A 120 -0.45 -12.80 10.63
C THR A 120 0.10 -11.56 11.33
N ASP A 121 0.09 -11.50 12.66
CA ASP A 121 0.63 -10.39 13.45
C ASP A 121 2.15 -10.26 13.29
N LEU A 122 2.87 -11.37 13.28
CA LEU A 122 4.31 -11.40 13.03
C LEU A 122 4.65 -10.84 11.64
N LEU A 123 3.92 -11.26 10.61
CA LEU A 123 4.12 -10.75 9.25
C LEU A 123 3.83 -9.24 9.16
N GLN A 124 2.79 -8.76 9.86
CA GLN A 124 2.45 -7.35 9.87
C GLN A 124 3.52 -6.48 10.56
N GLY A 125 4.17 -7.02 11.61
CA GLY A 125 5.26 -6.37 12.32
C GLY A 125 6.63 -6.52 11.66
N THR A 126 6.76 -7.38 10.64
CA THR A 126 8.04 -7.64 9.98
C THR A 126 8.45 -6.47 9.08
N PRO A 127 9.70 -5.94 9.20
CA PRO A 127 10.21 -4.95 8.27
C PRO A 127 10.15 -5.42 6.82
N SER A 128 9.73 -4.56 5.90
CA SER A 128 9.54 -4.90 4.47
C SER A 128 10.82 -5.40 3.80
N VAL A 129 11.98 -4.91 4.22
CA VAL A 129 13.29 -5.38 3.76
C VAL A 129 13.47 -6.89 4.00
N ILE A 130 13.07 -7.39 5.18
CA ILE A 130 13.17 -8.81 5.53
C ILE A 130 12.29 -9.65 4.60
N ILE A 131 11.07 -9.18 4.31
CA ILE A 131 10.18 -9.85 3.34
C ILE A 131 10.84 -9.90 1.95
N GLY A 132 11.49 -8.82 1.54
CA GLY A 132 12.26 -8.77 0.30
C GLY A 132 13.38 -9.80 0.25
N ILE A 133 14.18 -9.92 1.32
CA ILE A 133 15.29 -10.89 1.42
C ILE A 133 14.76 -12.33 1.42
N ILE A 134 13.70 -12.61 2.18
CA ILE A 134 13.08 -13.95 2.19
C ILE A 134 12.59 -14.31 0.79
N THR A 135 11.90 -13.40 0.12
CA THR A 135 11.40 -13.62 -1.24
C THR A 135 12.54 -13.78 -2.24
N TYR A 136 13.64 -13.05 -2.06
CA TYR A 136 14.85 -13.23 -2.85
C TYR A 136 15.35 -14.69 -2.74
N ILE A 137 15.50 -15.21 -1.53
CA ILE A 137 15.97 -16.58 -1.30
C ILE A 137 15.00 -17.61 -1.87
N TRP A 138 13.69 -17.39 -1.72
CA TRP A 138 12.68 -18.38 -2.10
C TRP A 138 12.30 -18.36 -3.58
N VAL A 139 12.43 -17.19 -4.25
CA VAL A 139 11.95 -17.02 -5.62
C VAL A 139 13.09 -16.63 -6.57
N VAL A 140 13.85 -15.58 -6.26
CA VAL A 140 14.89 -15.06 -7.18
C VAL A 140 16.03 -16.07 -7.33
N VAL A 141 16.52 -16.66 -6.23
CA VAL A 141 17.63 -17.64 -6.27
C VAL A 141 17.25 -18.89 -7.07
N PRO A 142 16.10 -19.55 -6.82
CA PRO A 142 15.69 -20.70 -7.63
C PRO A 142 15.42 -20.37 -9.09
N MET A 143 14.84 -19.20 -9.38
CA MET A 143 14.60 -18.72 -10.74
C MET A 143 15.88 -18.24 -11.44
N LYS A 144 16.99 -18.13 -10.72
CA LYS A 144 18.29 -17.59 -11.21
C LYS A 144 18.17 -16.20 -11.83
N GLY A 145 17.23 -15.38 -11.36
CA GLY A 145 17.04 -14.04 -11.89
C GLY A 145 15.93 -13.25 -11.20
N TYR A 146 16.09 -11.94 -11.22
CA TYR A 146 15.06 -10.99 -10.79
C TYR A 146 13.89 -11.00 -11.77
N SER A 147 12.66 -10.81 -11.27
CA SER A 147 11.48 -10.90 -12.11
C SER A 147 10.27 -10.19 -11.51
N ALA A 148 9.29 -9.87 -12.37
CA ALA A 148 7.99 -9.36 -11.92
C ALA A 148 7.28 -10.38 -11.01
N ILE A 149 7.46 -11.70 -11.25
CA ILE A 149 6.92 -12.76 -10.39
C ILE A 149 7.47 -12.62 -8.98
N ALA A 150 8.80 -12.49 -8.82
CA ALA A 150 9.41 -12.35 -7.51
C ALA A 150 8.91 -11.07 -6.79
N GLY A 151 8.81 -9.94 -7.52
CA GLY A 151 8.22 -8.72 -6.99
C GLY A 151 6.77 -8.93 -6.53
N SER A 152 5.96 -9.59 -7.33
CA SER A 152 4.55 -9.88 -7.00
C SER A 152 4.40 -10.78 -5.77
N VAL A 153 5.26 -11.76 -5.59
CA VAL A 153 5.26 -12.62 -4.39
C VAL A 153 5.59 -11.81 -3.14
N ALA A 154 6.58 -10.92 -3.21
CA ALA A 154 6.90 -10.03 -2.09
C ALA A 154 5.73 -9.12 -1.73
N LEU A 155 5.09 -8.48 -2.73
CA LEU A 155 3.93 -7.64 -2.53
C LEU A 155 2.72 -8.45 -1.99
N CYS A 156 2.50 -9.66 -2.48
CA CYS A 156 1.46 -10.56 -2.00
C CYS A 156 1.63 -10.87 -0.51
N ILE A 157 2.83 -11.26 -0.07
CA ILE A 157 3.12 -11.55 1.34
C ILE A 157 2.83 -10.34 2.22
N MET A 158 3.12 -9.13 1.76
CA MET A 158 2.86 -7.90 2.50
C MET A 158 1.38 -7.51 2.54
N MET A 159 0.61 -7.86 1.51
CA MET A 159 -0.83 -7.58 1.46
C MET A 159 -1.64 -8.52 2.36
N LEU A 160 -1.22 -9.78 2.46
CA LEU A 160 -1.96 -10.83 3.16
C LEU A 160 -2.38 -10.45 4.59
N PRO A 161 -1.50 -9.98 5.49
CA PRO A 161 -1.87 -9.66 6.87
C PRO A 161 -2.96 -8.60 6.95
N LEU A 162 -2.89 -7.58 6.12
CA LEU A 162 -3.87 -6.49 6.10
C LEU A 162 -5.25 -6.97 5.66
N ILE A 163 -5.31 -7.78 4.59
CA ILE A 163 -6.55 -8.32 4.08
C ILE A 163 -7.16 -9.32 5.07
N ILE A 164 -6.34 -10.17 5.68
CA ILE A 164 -6.78 -11.13 6.70
C ILE A 164 -7.41 -10.39 7.88
N ARG A 165 -6.72 -9.41 8.45
CA ARG A 165 -7.20 -8.67 9.62
C ARG A 165 -8.45 -7.85 9.30
N SER A 166 -8.45 -7.12 8.19
CA SER A 166 -9.62 -6.35 7.78
C SER A 166 -10.85 -7.24 7.57
N THR A 167 -10.68 -8.41 6.95
CA THR A 167 -11.77 -9.37 6.74
C THR A 167 -12.25 -9.96 8.06
N GLU A 168 -11.33 -10.38 8.93
CA GLU A 168 -11.65 -10.93 10.25
C GLU A 168 -12.44 -9.93 11.11
N GLU A 169 -11.96 -8.69 11.21
CA GLU A 169 -12.58 -7.63 11.99
C GLU A 169 -13.96 -7.26 11.44
N THR A 170 -14.08 -7.10 10.12
CA THR A 170 -15.37 -6.78 9.49
C THR A 170 -16.43 -7.87 9.74
N LEU A 171 -16.03 -9.13 9.63
CA LEU A 171 -16.95 -10.25 9.90
C LEU A 171 -17.36 -10.34 11.37
N LYS A 172 -16.45 -10.00 12.29
CA LYS A 172 -16.74 -10.00 13.74
C LYS A 172 -17.72 -8.89 14.17
N ILE A 173 -17.80 -7.81 13.41
CA ILE A 173 -18.75 -6.70 13.70
C ILE A 173 -20.17 -7.07 13.29
N LEU A 174 -20.39 -8.05 12.41
CA LEU A 174 -21.72 -8.46 12.00
C LEU A 174 -22.53 -9.01 13.19
N PRO A 175 -23.84 -8.67 13.30
CA PRO A 175 -24.70 -9.21 14.34
C PRO A 175 -24.78 -10.74 14.29
N ALA A 176 -24.68 -11.41 15.44
CA ALA A 176 -24.77 -12.87 15.54
C ALA A 176 -26.11 -13.42 14.99
N SER A 177 -27.19 -12.64 15.14
CA SER A 177 -28.53 -12.95 14.62
C SER A 177 -28.54 -13.21 13.11
N LEU A 178 -27.67 -12.54 12.33
CA LEU A 178 -27.57 -12.76 10.89
C LEU A 178 -27.09 -14.18 10.57
N LYS A 179 -26.11 -14.67 11.32
CA LYS A 179 -25.59 -16.04 11.21
C LYS A 179 -26.62 -17.06 11.68
N GLU A 180 -27.27 -16.82 12.83
CA GLU A 180 -28.27 -17.68 13.40
C GLU A 180 -29.48 -17.84 12.49
N ALA A 181 -29.98 -16.75 11.90
CA ALA A 181 -31.05 -16.77 10.91
C ALA A 181 -30.72 -17.64 9.71
N GLY A 182 -29.50 -17.51 9.17
CA GLY A 182 -29.01 -18.32 8.04
C GLY A 182 -28.95 -19.82 8.37
N LEU A 183 -28.55 -20.18 9.61
CA LEU A 183 -28.53 -21.57 10.08
C LEU A 183 -29.94 -22.10 10.31
N ALA A 184 -30.87 -21.29 10.88
CA ALA A 184 -32.27 -21.66 11.12
C ALA A 184 -33.03 -21.99 9.82
N LEU A 185 -32.65 -21.37 8.69
CA LEU A 185 -33.17 -21.69 7.36
C LEU A 185 -32.55 -22.95 6.73
N GLY A 186 -31.80 -23.75 7.50
CA GLY A 186 -31.18 -25.01 7.04
C GLY A 186 -29.88 -24.84 6.30
N GLY A 187 -29.28 -23.65 6.32
CA GLY A 187 -27.93 -23.41 5.74
C GLY A 187 -26.85 -24.07 6.56
N ASN A 188 -25.86 -24.71 5.92
CA ASN A 188 -24.64 -25.12 6.62
C ASN A 188 -23.72 -23.90 6.84
N LYS A 189 -22.75 -24.00 7.77
CA LYS A 189 -21.84 -22.91 8.13
C LYS A 189 -21.14 -22.27 6.92
N ALA A 190 -20.62 -23.10 6.00
CA ALA A 190 -19.93 -22.60 4.79
C ALA A 190 -20.89 -21.83 3.85
N ARG A 191 -22.13 -22.33 3.67
CA ARG A 191 -23.13 -21.65 2.84
C ARG A 191 -23.57 -20.32 3.47
N VAL A 192 -23.76 -20.28 4.78
CA VAL A 192 -24.08 -19.04 5.51
C VAL A 192 -22.94 -18.04 5.43
N MET A 193 -21.68 -18.49 5.58
CA MET A 193 -20.50 -17.64 5.39
C MET A 193 -20.47 -17.04 3.99
N MET A 194 -20.55 -17.87 2.94
CA MET A 194 -20.38 -17.43 1.55
C MET A 194 -21.56 -16.62 1.01
N LYS A 195 -22.81 -16.94 1.42
CA LYS A 195 -24.01 -16.34 0.83
C LYS A 195 -24.67 -15.28 1.71
N VAL A 196 -24.32 -15.19 3.00
CA VAL A 196 -24.93 -14.25 3.93
C VAL A 196 -23.88 -13.32 4.55
N GLN A 197 -22.86 -13.88 5.23
CA GLN A 197 -21.92 -13.07 6.00
C GLN A 197 -20.94 -12.30 5.10
N LEU A 198 -20.29 -12.96 4.12
CA LEU A 198 -19.35 -12.30 3.21
C LEU A 198 -20.02 -11.21 2.37
N PRO A 199 -21.22 -11.41 1.76
CA PRO A 199 -21.92 -10.33 1.09
C PRO A 199 -22.33 -9.19 2.01
N ALA A 200 -22.76 -9.48 3.23
CA ALA A 200 -23.09 -8.45 4.23
C ALA A 200 -21.84 -7.66 4.69
N ALA A 201 -20.68 -8.30 4.73
CA ALA A 201 -19.40 -7.70 5.09
C ALA A 201 -18.65 -7.05 3.90
N PHE A 202 -19.18 -7.15 2.69
CA PHE A 202 -18.46 -6.82 1.46
C PHE A 202 -17.87 -5.40 1.47
N GLY A 203 -18.62 -4.40 1.92
CA GLY A 203 -18.15 -3.01 1.96
C GLY A 203 -16.90 -2.82 2.82
N GLY A 204 -16.85 -3.44 4.01
CA GLY A 204 -15.70 -3.39 4.90
C GLY A 204 -14.50 -4.18 4.37
N ILE A 205 -14.74 -5.38 3.85
CA ILE A 205 -13.70 -6.22 3.23
C ILE A 205 -13.08 -5.51 2.03
N PHE A 206 -13.91 -4.96 1.14
CA PHE A 206 -13.44 -4.23 -0.04
C PHE A 206 -12.58 -3.01 0.34
N THR A 207 -13.01 -2.27 1.37
CA THR A 207 -12.22 -1.15 1.92
C THR A 207 -10.86 -1.62 2.43
N GLY A 208 -10.81 -2.72 3.16
CA GLY A 208 -9.57 -3.31 3.65
C GLY A 208 -8.64 -3.76 2.52
N VAL A 209 -9.18 -4.36 1.46
CA VAL A 209 -8.42 -4.73 0.26
C VAL A 209 -7.82 -3.49 -0.41
N LEU A 210 -8.60 -2.43 -0.60
CA LEU A 210 -8.11 -1.19 -1.22
C LEU A 210 -7.04 -0.50 -0.35
N LEU A 211 -7.17 -0.54 0.97
CA LEU A 211 -6.14 -0.03 1.89
C LEU A 211 -4.84 -0.86 1.78
N ALA A 212 -4.95 -2.19 1.69
CA ALA A 212 -3.80 -3.07 1.49
C ALA A 212 -3.09 -2.76 0.15
N ILE A 213 -3.85 -2.58 -0.93
CA ILE A 213 -3.34 -2.17 -2.25
C ILE A 213 -2.63 -0.81 -2.15
N SER A 214 -3.28 0.19 -1.56
CA SER A 214 -2.73 1.55 -1.44
C SER A 214 -1.42 1.59 -0.66
N ARG A 215 -1.28 0.75 0.38
CA ARG A 215 -0.04 0.64 1.14
C ARG A 215 1.08 0.04 0.30
N VAL A 216 0.82 -1.05 -0.39
CA VAL A 216 1.84 -1.84 -1.07
C VAL A 216 2.35 -1.18 -2.36
N ILE A 217 1.54 -0.32 -3.00
CA ILE A 217 1.95 0.47 -4.18
C ILE A 217 3.18 1.34 -3.90
N GLY A 218 3.33 1.85 -2.68
CA GLY A 218 4.46 2.70 -2.28
C GLY A 218 5.70 1.95 -1.81
N GLU A 219 5.71 0.63 -1.80
CA GLU A 219 6.82 -0.15 -1.26
C GLU A 219 8.00 -0.23 -2.23
N THR A 220 9.16 0.21 -1.75
CA THR A 220 10.42 0.21 -2.52
C THR A 220 11.33 -0.94 -2.08
N ALA A 221 11.51 -1.11 -0.78
CA ALA A 221 12.53 -2.00 -0.23
C ALA A 221 12.42 -3.47 -0.68
N PRO A 222 11.24 -4.13 -0.64
CA PRO A 222 11.15 -5.52 -1.08
C PRO A 222 11.39 -5.65 -2.59
N LEU A 223 11.02 -4.65 -3.40
CA LEU A 223 11.18 -4.68 -4.85
C LEU A 223 12.64 -4.53 -5.28
N MET A 224 13.47 -3.83 -4.51
CA MET A 224 14.92 -3.75 -4.76
C MET A 224 15.59 -5.13 -4.74
N PHE A 225 15.10 -6.05 -3.90
CA PHE A 225 15.64 -7.41 -3.78
C PHE A 225 14.98 -8.42 -4.72
N THR A 226 13.87 -8.07 -5.38
CA THR A 226 13.06 -9.04 -6.13
C THR A 226 12.84 -8.68 -7.60
N ALA A 227 12.59 -7.40 -7.91
CA ALA A 227 12.31 -6.91 -9.26
C ALA A 227 13.52 -6.24 -9.91
N LEU A 228 14.41 -5.65 -9.13
CA LEU A 228 15.68 -4.97 -9.47
C LEU A 228 15.54 -3.70 -10.32
N GLY A 229 14.48 -3.52 -11.08
CA GLY A 229 14.32 -2.39 -11.99
C GLY A 229 14.81 -2.64 -13.44
N CYS A 230 14.25 -1.86 -14.37
CA CYS A 230 14.62 -1.84 -15.78
C CYS A 230 14.14 -0.55 -16.44
N SER A 231 15.04 0.14 -17.17
CA SER A 231 14.70 1.39 -17.86
C SER A 231 13.81 1.19 -19.09
N LEU A 232 13.56 -0.05 -19.54
CA LEU A 232 12.71 -0.35 -20.69
C LEU A 232 11.31 -0.74 -20.26
N ILE A 233 10.31 -0.38 -21.04
CA ILE A 233 8.96 -0.91 -20.89
C ILE A 233 8.98 -2.39 -21.24
N ARG A 234 8.61 -3.24 -20.27
CA ARG A 234 8.57 -4.70 -20.44
C ARG A 234 7.23 -5.24 -19.96
N PHE A 235 6.73 -6.24 -20.66
CA PHE A 235 5.53 -6.99 -20.29
C PHE A 235 5.84 -8.43 -19.85
N SER A 236 7.11 -8.84 -19.93
CA SER A 236 7.56 -10.17 -19.51
C SER A 236 7.57 -10.28 -17.99
N ILE A 237 6.88 -11.29 -17.48
CA ILE A 237 6.74 -11.51 -16.02
C ILE A 237 7.96 -12.21 -15.39
N ASP A 238 8.77 -12.87 -16.21
CA ASP A 238 9.96 -13.65 -15.85
C ASP A 238 11.27 -12.84 -15.84
N LYS A 239 11.21 -11.55 -16.16
CA LYS A 239 12.39 -10.68 -16.29
C LYS A 239 12.31 -9.51 -15.32
N PRO A 240 13.47 -8.83 -15.06
CA PRO A 240 13.50 -7.61 -14.27
C PRO A 240 12.55 -6.55 -14.84
N ILE A 241 11.81 -5.90 -13.93
CA ILE A 241 10.83 -4.86 -14.24
C ILE A 241 10.91 -3.75 -13.20
N SER A 242 10.65 -2.51 -13.59
CA SER A 242 10.66 -1.39 -12.66
C SER A 242 9.29 -1.17 -12.02
N ALA A 243 9.29 -0.48 -10.89
CA ALA A 243 8.08 0.05 -10.27
C ALA A 243 8.26 1.55 -10.01
N VAL A 244 7.17 2.32 -9.91
CA VAL A 244 7.28 3.76 -9.67
C VAL A 244 8.10 4.09 -8.41
N PRO A 245 7.87 3.47 -7.23
CA PRO A 245 8.71 3.73 -6.07
C PRO A 245 10.17 3.31 -6.26
N LEU A 246 10.44 2.29 -7.07
CA LEU A 246 11.80 1.87 -7.40
C LEU A 246 12.48 2.89 -8.31
N LEU A 247 11.77 3.48 -9.28
CA LEU A 247 12.29 4.58 -10.11
C LEU A 247 12.62 5.82 -9.29
N ILE A 248 11.79 6.18 -8.31
CA ILE A 248 12.08 7.31 -7.41
C ILE A 248 13.42 7.09 -6.69
N TRP A 249 13.68 5.87 -6.23
CA TRP A 249 14.95 5.53 -5.61
C TRP A 249 16.12 5.55 -6.61
N GLU A 250 15.94 5.03 -7.84
CA GLU A 250 16.93 5.10 -8.91
C GLU A 250 17.26 6.55 -9.26
N PHE A 251 16.26 7.40 -9.45
CA PHE A 251 16.43 8.83 -9.75
C PHE A 251 17.17 9.58 -8.64
N PHE A 252 16.91 9.21 -7.37
CA PHE A 252 17.62 9.81 -6.24
C PHE A 252 19.13 9.52 -6.28
N ASN A 253 19.52 8.34 -6.76
CA ASN A 253 20.93 7.93 -6.83
C ASN A 253 21.66 8.39 -8.10
N ASP A 254 20.96 8.88 -9.14
CA ASP A 254 21.55 9.43 -10.35
C ASP A 254 21.38 10.96 -10.39
N PRO A 255 22.48 11.75 -10.25
CA PRO A 255 22.40 13.21 -10.26
C PRO A 255 21.75 13.80 -11.52
N ASN A 256 21.80 13.09 -12.66
CA ASN A 256 21.21 13.56 -13.92
C ASN A 256 19.71 13.33 -14.01
N LEU A 257 19.12 12.52 -13.11
CA LEU A 257 17.70 12.14 -13.12
C LEU A 257 16.91 12.72 -11.94
N GLN A 258 17.57 13.47 -11.05
CA GLN A 258 16.97 13.98 -9.81
C GLN A 258 15.73 14.85 -10.04
N GLU A 259 15.65 15.57 -11.13
CA GLU A 259 14.45 16.36 -11.43
C GLU A 259 13.19 15.48 -11.59
N LEU A 260 13.33 14.29 -12.19
CA LEU A 260 12.20 13.36 -12.38
C LEU A 260 11.63 12.79 -11.08
N ILE A 261 12.34 12.91 -9.94
CA ILE A 261 11.86 12.50 -8.63
C ILE A 261 10.54 13.19 -8.28
N TRP A 262 10.46 14.48 -8.54
CA TRP A 262 9.31 15.30 -8.14
C TRP A 262 8.04 14.89 -8.88
N GLY A 263 8.14 14.71 -10.21
CA GLY A 263 7.04 14.21 -11.04
C GLY A 263 6.61 12.79 -10.66
N ALA A 264 7.56 11.87 -10.47
CA ALA A 264 7.27 10.50 -10.07
C ALA A 264 6.64 10.42 -8.68
N SER A 265 7.12 11.23 -7.73
CA SER A 265 6.55 11.33 -6.38
C SER A 265 5.14 11.92 -6.39
N LEU A 266 4.91 12.96 -7.19
CA LEU A 266 3.59 13.57 -7.36
C LEU A 266 2.60 12.58 -7.97
N PHE A 267 3.01 11.87 -9.02
CA PHE A 267 2.19 10.82 -9.61
C PHE A 267 1.79 9.75 -8.58
N LEU A 268 2.77 9.23 -7.83
CA LEU A 268 2.52 8.20 -6.83
C LEU A 268 1.58 8.70 -5.72
N LEU A 269 1.78 9.93 -5.25
CA LEU A 269 0.94 10.58 -4.24
C LEU A 269 -0.51 10.72 -4.73
N LEU A 270 -0.71 11.24 -5.95
CA LEU A 270 -2.04 11.42 -6.54
C LEU A 270 -2.71 10.07 -6.79
N PHE A 271 -1.97 9.08 -7.24
CA PHE A 271 -2.47 7.74 -7.49
C PHE A 271 -2.96 7.06 -6.20
N VAL A 272 -2.15 7.08 -5.14
CA VAL A 272 -2.53 6.54 -3.83
C VAL A 272 -3.69 7.33 -3.21
N LEU A 273 -3.68 8.65 -3.32
CA LEU A 273 -4.78 9.50 -2.84
C LEU A 273 -6.10 9.17 -3.54
N THR A 274 -6.06 9.02 -4.87
CA THR A 274 -7.23 8.66 -5.67
C THR A 274 -7.79 7.30 -5.24
N LEU A 275 -6.93 6.28 -5.06
CA LEU A 275 -7.35 4.98 -4.56
C LEU A 275 -7.99 5.05 -3.17
N ASN A 276 -7.40 5.83 -2.25
CA ASN A 276 -7.94 6.01 -0.91
C ASN A 276 -9.28 6.75 -0.89
N LEU A 277 -9.44 7.78 -1.73
CA LEU A 277 -10.71 8.51 -1.87
C LEU A 277 -11.80 7.61 -2.49
N LEU A 278 -11.43 6.85 -3.52
CA LEU A 278 -12.32 5.88 -4.16
C LEU A 278 -12.78 4.81 -3.16
N SER A 279 -11.85 4.29 -2.35
CA SER A 279 -12.14 3.34 -1.28
C SER A 279 -13.19 3.88 -0.31
N LYS A 280 -12.98 5.09 0.20
CA LYS A 280 -13.92 5.75 1.12
C LYS A 280 -15.29 6.02 0.49
N TYR A 281 -15.31 6.46 -0.77
CA TYR A 281 -16.54 6.73 -1.50
C TYR A 281 -17.37 5.45 -1.69
N LEU A 282 -16.73 4.37 -2.14
CA LEU A 282 -17.40 3.08 -2.35
C LEU A 282 -17.88 2.48 -1.02
N ALA A 283 -17.07 2.54 0.04
CA ALA A 283 -17.48 2.09 1.36
C ALA A 283 -18.73 2.81 1.87
N LYS A 284 -18.82 4.13 1.67
CA LYS A 284 -19.99 4.92 2.07
C LYS A 284 -21.25 4.53 1.29
N LYS A 285 -21.12 4.27 -0.01
CA LYS A 285 -22.26 3.90 -0.89
C LYS A 285 -22.82 2.51 -0.56
N TRP A 286 -22.00 1.60 -0.04
CA TRP A 286 -22.41 0.22 0.24
C TRP A 286 -22.88 -0.01 1.69
N ASN A 287 -22.61 0.96 2.58
CA ASN A 287 -23.15 0.97 3.96
C ASN A 287 -24.48 1.71 4.09
N GLN A 288 -25.03 2.21 2.99
CA GLN A 288 -26.39 2.74 2.85
C GLN A 288 -27.31 1.70 2.22
#